data_57a95af2c1ae4d748dc68784a657d01f
#
_entry.id   57a95af2c1ae4d748dc68784a657d01f
#
_cell.length_a   1.000
_cell.length_b   1.000
_cell.length_c   1.000
_cell.angle_alpha   90.00
_cell.angle_beta   90.00
_cell.angle_gamma   90.00
#
_symmetry.space_group_name_H-M   'P 1'
#
loop_
_entity.id
_entity.type
_entity.pdbx_description
1 polymer ?
#
loop_
_entity_poly.entity_id
_entity_poly.type
_entity_poly.pdbx_seq_one_letter_code
_entity_poly.pdbx_strand_id
1 'polypeptide(L)'
;MSIEVDYENPWVYMESPFSGNLIGDYYGFVYRIANLSNQRQYIGRKYFWSFRTPKGKKRKVKQESDWRNYYGSCPELKEDINKFGKQNFSRTILSLHKTKGKTNFEETRQLFYYNVLTEELDTGVPRYYNSNILSRYYRKDYYGKDD
;
A
#
# COMPACT_ATOMS: atom_id res chain seq x y z
N MET A 1 2.52 26.50 -8.46
CA MET A 1 3.84 26.04 -8.03
C MET A 1 3.83 24.53 -7.88
N SER A 2 4.74 23.83 -8.56
CA SER A 2 4.84 22.39 -8.40
C SER A 2 5.51 22.06 -7.08
N ILE A 3 5.05 21.00 -6.41
CA ILE A 3 5.70 20.46 -5.23
C ILE A 3 6.88 19.62 -5.70
N GLU A 4 8.08 20.02 -5.30
CA GLU A 4 9.27 19.22 -5.60
C GLU A 4 9.37 18.06 -4.61
N VAL A 5 9.65 16.89 -5.15
CA VAL A 5 9.93 15.70 -4.36
C VAL A 5 11.30 15.15 -4.76
N ASP A 6 12.00 14.58 -3.80
CA ASP A 6 13.38 14.10 -3.96
C ASP A 6 13.48 12.59 -4.11
N TYR A 7 12.41 11.94 -4.56
CA TYR A 7 12.40 10.49 -4.79
C TYR A 7 11.60 10.15 -6.04
N GLU A 8 11.91 9.00 -6.63
CA GLU A 8 11.34 8.56 -7.90
C GLU A 8 9.93 8.03 -7.75
N ASN A 9 9.12 8.22 -8.80
CA ASN A 9 7.75 7.73 -8.89
C ASN A 9 6.96 8.05 -7.61
N PRO A 10 6.82 9.34 -7.27
CA PRO A 10 6.29 9.75 -5.98
C PRO A 10 4.90 9.22 -5.69
N TRP A 11 4.62 8.95 -4.41
CA TRP A 11 3.25 8.80 -3.95
C TRP A 11 2.45 10.05 -4.29
N VAL A 12 1.20 9.86 -4.69
CA VAL A 12 0.29 10.97 -5.00
C VAL A 12 -0.81 10.99 -3.94
N TYR A 13 -1.03 12.17 -3.39
CA TYR A 13 -2.12 12.39 -2.43
C TYR A 13 -2.92 13.61 -2.87
N MET A 14 -4.24 13.42 -3.04
CA MET A 14 -5.13 14.49 -3.52
C MET A 14 -4.57 15.18 -4.78
N GLU A 15 -4.16 14.35 -5.75
CA GLU A 15 -3.69 14.76 -7.07
C GLU A 15 -2.33 15.47 -7.09
N SER A 16 -1.61 15.50 -5.96
CA SER A 16 -0.29 16.12 -5.88
C SER A 16 0.76 15.13 -5.37
N PRO A 17 2.02 15.26 -5.82
CA PRO A 17 3.10 14.45 -5.26
C PRO A 17 3.24 14.69 -3.76
N PHE A 18 3.44 13.62 -3.01
CA PHE A 18 3.56 13.68 -1.54
C PHE A 18 5.03 13.74 -1.15
N SER A 19 5.43 14.83 -0.51
CA SER A 19 6.79 15.02 0.00
C SER A 19 6.87 14.72 1.49
N GLY A 20 8.10 14.45 1.96
CA GLY A 20 8.33 14.20 3.39
C GLY A 20 7.90 15.36 4.29
N ASN A 21 7.87 16.58 3.75
CA ASN A 21 7.43 17.76 4.51
C ASN A 21 5.94 17.68 4.90
N LEU A 22 5.16 16.84 4.22
CA LEU A 22 3.73 16.72 4.46
C LEU A 22 3.39 15.67 5.51
N ILE A 23 4.37 14.91 6.00
CA ILE A 23 4.13 13.88 7.02
C ILE A 23 3.53 14.49 8.28
N GLY A 24 4.08 15.63 8.75
CA GLY A 24 3.58 16.27 9.97
C GLY A 24 3.52 15.28 11.14
N ASP A 25 2.36 15.19 11.77
CA ASP A 25 2.11 14.26 12.86
C ASP A 25 1.37 12.99 12.44
N TYR A 26 1.27 12.74 11.12
CA TYR A 26 0.68 11.50 10.63
C TYR A 26 1.60 10.31 10.95
N TYR A 27 0.98 9.20 11.32
CA TYR A 27 1.67 7.95 11.65
C TYR A 27 1.80 7.05 10.44
N GLY A 28 0.76 6.97 9.62
CA GLY A 28 0.73 6.07 8.50
C GLY A 28 -0.33 6.44 7.48
N PHE A 29 -0.39 5.62 6.43
CA PHE A 29 -1.33 5.86 5.34
C PHE A 29 -1.83 4.54 4.76
N VAL A 30 -3.03 4.62 4.18
CA VAL A 30 -3.61 3.55 3.37
C VAL A 30 -3.41 3.93 1.91
N TYR A 31 -3.03 2.97 1.08
CA TYR A 31 -2.62 3.27 -0.27
C TYR A 31 -3.17 2.28 -1.28
N ARG A 32 -3.13 2.69 -2.54
CA ARG A 32 -3.39 1.86 -3.71
C ARG A 32 -2.18 1.92 -4.62
N ILE A 33 -1.74 0.73 -5.08
CA ILE A 33 -0.76 0.61 -6.15
C ILE A 33 -1.47 -0.02 -7.33
N ALA A 34 -1.33 0.58 -8.51
CA ALA A 34 -1.98 0.10 -9.73
C ALA A 34 -0.94 -0.19 -10.80
N ASN A 35 -1.05 -1.37 -11.41
CA ASN A 35 -0.26 -1.74 -12.57
C ASN A 35 -0.93 -1.17 -13.81
N LEU A 36 -0.28 -0.20 -14.45
CA LEU A 36 -0.86 0.52 -15.59
C LEU A 36 -0.94 -0.35 -16.85
N SER A 37 -0.21 -1.46 -16.91
CA SER A 37 -0.24 -2.37 -18.07
C SER A 37 -1.46 -3.29 -18.07
N ASN A 38 -1.91 -3.76 -16.91
CA ASN A 38 -2.99 -4.73 -16.81
C ASN A 38 -4.15 -4.28 -15.93
N GLN A 39 -4.05 -3.09 -15.32
CA GLN A 39 -5.05 -2.50 -14.43
C GLN A 39 -5.29 -3.28 -13.13
N ARG A 40 -4.40 -4.22 -12.79
CA ARG A 40 -4.47 -4.88 -11.48
C ARG A 40 -4.01 -3.94 -10.39
N GLN A 41 -4.54 -4.10 -9.21
CA GLN A 41 -4.33 -3.17 -8.10
C GLN A 41 -3.96 -3.91 -6.82
N TYR A 42 -3.39 -3.17 -5.88
CA TYR A 42 -3.10 -3.64 -4.54
C TYR A 42 -3.43 -2.54 -3.55
N ILE A 43 -4.16 -2.88 -2.47
CA ILE A 43 -4.46 -1.95 -1.38
C ILE A 43 -3.72 -2.43 -0.15
N GLY A 44 -3.04 -1.51 0.53
CA GLY A 44 -2.29 -1.84 1.73
C GLY A 44 -2.14 -0.63 2.63
N ARG A 45 -1.33 -0.81 3.66
CA ARG A 45 -0.96 0.26 4.57
C ARG A 45 0.55 0.35 4.70
N LYS A 46 1.03 1.55 5.08
CA LYS A 46 2.43 1.76 5.38
C LYS A 46 2.52 2.79 6.50
N TYR A 47 3.43 2.57 7.41
CA TYR A 47 3.73 3.54 8.46
C TYR A 47 4.91 4.40 8.01
N PHE A 48 4.83 5.70 8.32
CA PHE A 48 5.96 6.60 8.09
C PHE A 48 7.10 6.33 9.05
N TRP A 49 6.80 5.76 10.21
CA TRP A 49 7.75 5.60 11.30
C TRP A 49 7.91 4.14 11.69
N SER A 50 9.13 3.80 12.05
CA SER A 50 9.41 2.50 12.67
C SER A 50 10.06 2.76 14.03
N PHE A 51 9.86 1.81 14.93
CA PHE A 51 10.41 1.88 16.29
C PHE A 51 11.25 0.63 16.48
N ARG A 52 12.57 0.82 16.50
CA ARG A 52 13.54 -0.27 16.66
C ARG A 52 14.42 -0.03 17.85
N THR A 53 14.81 -1.12 18.53
CA THR A 53 15.86 -1.08 19.51
C THR A 53 17.19 -1.27 18.78
N PRO A 54 18.05 -0.25 18.69
CA PRO A 54 19.34 -0.40 18.03
C PRO A 54 20.19 -1.46 18.76
N LYS A 55 21.08 -2.11 17.99
CA LYS A 55 21.99 -3.11 18.55
C LYS A 55 22.81 -2.51 19.70
N GLY A 56 22.82 -3.18 20.85
CA GLY A 56 23.52 -2.72 22.04
C GLY A 56 22.78 -1.67 22.87
N LYS A 57 21.56 -1.30 22.50
CA LYS A 57 20.74 -0.35 23.23
C LYS A 57 19.53 -1.04 23.84
N LYS A 58 18.97 -0.44 24.91
CA LYS A 58 17.81 -1.00 25.61
C LYS A 58 16.49 -0.33 25.22
N ARG A 59 16.53 0.85 24.60
CA ARG A 59 15.32 1.61 24.26
C ARG A 59 15.07 1.59 22.76
N LYS A 60 13.80 1.58 22.39
CA LYS A 60 13.39 1.74 21.01
C LYS A 60 13.65 3.17 20.55
N VAL A 61 14.11 3.31 19.31
CA VAL A 61 14.36 4.61 18.67
C VAL A 61 13.38 4.76 17.52
N LYS A 62 12.75 5.92 17.43
CA LYS A 62 11.87 6.29 16.33
C LYS A 62 12.74 6.60 15.11
N GLN A 63 12.47 5.92 13.99
CA GLN A 63 13.15 6.14 12.72
C GLN A 63 12.14 6.28 11.62
N GLU A 64 12.45 7.11 10.62
CA GLU A 64 11.63 7.16 9.42
C GLU A 64 11.76 5.84 8.65
N SER A 65 10.63 5.33 8.16
CA SER A 65 10.60 4.08 7.42
C SER A 65 11.04 4.29 5.96
N ASP A 66 11.07 3.21 5.19
CA ASP A 66 11.38 3.22 3.75
C ASP A 66 10.17 3.59 2.87
N TRP A 67 9.23 4.35 3.38
CA TRP A 67 7.96 4.63 2.70
C TRP A 67 8.12 5.23 1.30
N ARG A 68 9.20 6.02 1.06
CA ARG A 68 9.43 6.63 -0.25
C ARG A 68 9.65 5.60 -1.35
N ASN A 69 10.30 4.49 -1.00
CA ASN A 69 10.65 3.45 -1.96
C ASN A 69 9.81 2.18 -1.80
N TYR A 70 8.73 2.27 -1.05
CA TYR A 70 7.89 1.13 -0.72
C TYR A 70 6.85 0.87 -1.82
N TYR A 71 6.78 -0.38 -2.27
CA TYR A 71 5.86 -0.83 -3.31
C TYR A 71 5.01 -2.02 -2.86
N GLY A 72 4.72 -2.12 -1.57
CA GLY A 72 3.93 -3.21 -1.01
C GLY A 72 4.76 -4.42 -0.64
N SER A 73 4.13 -5.39 0.01
CA SER A 73 4.79 -6.60 0.50
C SER A 73 4.32 -7.87 -0.22
N CYS A 74 3.38 -7.76 -1.13
CA CYS A 74 2.81 -8.91 -1.83
C CYS A 74 3.81 -9.49 -2.84
N PRO A 75 4.13 -10.80 -2.76
CA PRO A 75 5.09 -11.42 -3.69
C PRO A 75 4.71 -11.29 -5.15
N GLU A 76 3.45 -11.52 -5.50
CA GLU A 76 2.97 -11.42 -6.88
C GLU A 76 3.12 -10.00 -7.42
N LEU A 77 2.81 -8.99 -6.61
CA LEU A 77 3.01 -7.59 -6.98
C LEU A 77 4.48 -7.29 -7.21
N LYS A 78 5.37 -7.79 -6.36
CA LYS A 78 6.82 -7.60 -6.50
C LYS A 78 7.35 -8.21 -7.79
N GLU A 79 6.84 -9.39 -8.16
CA GLU A 79 7.21 -10.03 -9.43
C GLU A 79 6.83 -9.15 -10.61
N ASP A 80 5.62 -8.61 -10.61
CA ASP A 80 5.15 -7.74 -11.68
C ASP A 80 5.91 -6.42 -11.72
N ILE A 81 6.30 -5.87 -10.57
CA ILE A 81 7.14 -4.66 -10.53
C ILE A 81 8.49 -4.92 -11.19
N ASN A 82 9.10 -6.07 -10.92
CA ASN A 82 10.36 -6.45 -11.56
C ASN A 82 10.19 -6.67 -13.06
N LYS A 83 9.06 -7.25 -13.47
CA LYS A 83 8.78 -7.56 -14.87
C LYS A 83 8.47 -6.32 -15.70
N PHE A 84 7.63 -5.42 -15.18
CA PHE A 84 7.13 -4.26 -15.92
C PHE A 84 7.89 -2.98 -15.63
N GLY A 85 8.63 -2.92 -14.52
CA GLY A 85 9.35 -1.74 -14.07
C GLY A 85 8.50 -0.84 -13.18
N LYS A 86 9.18 -0.19 -12.23
CA LYS A 86 8.53 0.68 -11.23
C LYS A 86 7.72 1.82 -11.86
N GLN A 87 8.19 2.34 -12.99
CA GLN A 87 7.54 3.46 -13.68
C GLN A 87 6.16 3.09 -14.23
N ASN A 88 5.88 1.80 -14.36
CA ASN A 88 4.59 1.31 -14.84
C ASN A 88 3.55 1.18 -13.73
N PHE A 89 3.88 1.59 -12.51
CA PHE A 89 3.00 1.48 -11.36
C PHE A 89 2.71 2.85 -10.78
N SER A 90 1.44 3.16 -10.57
CA SER A 90 1.05 4.35 -9.85
C SER A 90 0.91 4.03 -8.37
N ARG A 91 1.29 4.97 -7.52
CA ARG A 91 1.19 4.84 -6.08
C ARG A 91 0.35 6.00 -5.55
N THR A 92 -0.81 5.69 -4.98
CA THR A 92 -1.75 6.70 -4.51
C THR A 92 -2.00 6.52 -3.02
N ILE A 93 -1.87 7.60 -2.26
CA ILE A 93 -2.27 7.64 -0.86
C ILE A 93 -3.77 7.89 -0.83
N LEU A 94 -4.53 6.95 -0.27
CA LEU A 94 -5.97 7.06 -0.16
C LEU A 94 -6.38 7.85 1.08
N SER A 95 -5.64 7.67 2.18
CA SER A 95 -5.95 8.36 3.45
C SER A 95 -4.73 8.39 4.37
N LEU A 96 -4.66 9.44 5.17
CA LEU A 96 -3.58 9.66 6.15
C LEU A 96 -4.17 9.55 7.55
N HIS A 97 -3.42 8.92 8.47
CA HIS A 97 -3.90 8.66 9.81
C HIS A 97 -2.84 8.96 10.86
N LYS A 98 -3.28 9.46 12.02
CA LYS A 98 -2.37 9.89 13.09
C LYS A 98 -2.00 8.78 14.07
N THR A 99 -2.66 7.62 13.99
CA THR A 99 -2.37 6.50 14.88
C THR A 99 -2.24 5.21 14.11
N LYS A 100 -1.51 4.26 14.69
CA LYS A 100 -1.37 2.90 14.14
C LYS A 100 -2.73 2.23 14.02
N GLY A 101 -3.54 2.34 15.08
CA GLY A 101 -4.86 1.71 15.12
C GLY A 101 -5.79 2.23 14.03
N LYS A 102 -5.82 3.53 13.81
CA LYS A 102 -6.64 4.13 12.76
C LYS A 102 -6.16 3.73 11.37
N THR A 103 -4.85 3.67 11.15
CA THR A 103 -4.28 3.22 9.89
C THR A 103 -4.73 1.79 9.59
N ASN A 104 -4.60 0.90 10.57
CA ASN A 104 -4.96 -0.50 10.41
C ASN A 104 -6.47 -0.70 10.20
N PHE A 105 -7.27 0.05 10.94
CA PHE A 105 -8.73 0.01 10.80
C PHE A 105 -9.15 0.42 9.39
N GLU A 106 -8.62 1.55 8.90
CA GLU A 106 -9.00 2.05 7.59
C GLU A 106 -8.53 1.14 6.46
N GLU A 107 -7.34 0.56 6.57
CA GLU A 107 -6.91 -0.44 5.60
C GLU A 107 -7.90 -1.60 5.52
N THR A 108 -8.26 -2.16 6.68
CA THR A 108 -9.18 -3.29 6.74
C THR A 108 -10.53 -2.93 6.14
N ARG A 109 -11.04 -1.74 6.46
CA ARG A 109 -12.30 -1.25 5.91
C ARG A 109 -12.22 -1.13 4.39
N GLN A 110 -11.13 -0.59 3.84
CA GLN A 110 -10.94 -0.43 2.41
C GLN A 110 -10.87 -1.79 1.70
N LEU A 111 -10.19 -2.77 2.32
CA LEU A 111 -10.09 -4.12 1.74
C LEU A 111 -11.46 -4.78 1.57
N PHE A 112 -12.35 -4.62 2.54
CA PHE A 112 -13.73 -5.12 2.43
C PHE A 112 -14.56 -4.27 1.49
N TYR A 113 -14.42 -2.95 1.57
CA TYR A 113 -15.20 -2.03 0.74
C TYR A 113 -14.99 -2.28 -0.75
N TYR A 114 -13.74 -2.51 -1.17
CA TYR A 114 -13.42 -2.76 -2.57
C TYR A 114 -13.53 -4.21 -2.98
N ASN A 115 -13.94 -5.11 -2.09
CA ASN A 115 -14.11 -6.54 -2.38
C ASN A 115 -12.83 -7.13 -2.99
N VAL A 116 -11.69 -6.87 -2.38
CA VAL A 116 -10.38 -7.21 -2.97
C VAL A 116 -10.20 -8.72 -3.21
N LEU A 117 -10.92 -9.57 -2.47
CA LEU A 117 -10.80 -11.01 -2.61
C LEU A 117 -11.65 -11.57 -3.76
N THR A 118 -12.63 -10.83 -4.26
CA THR A 118 -13.61 -11.35 -5.21
C THR A 118 -13.73 -10.58 -6.52
N GLU A 119 -13.28 -9.32 -6.57
CA GLU A 119 -13.38 -8.51 -7.79
C GLU A 119 -12.48 -9.03 -8.90
N GLU A 120 -13.02 -9.07 -10.10
CA GLU A 120 -12.33 -9.53 -11.31
C GLU A 120 -12.23 -8.41 -12.36
N LEU A 121 -11.20 -8.50 -13.19
CA LEU A 121 -11.14 -7.75 -14.44
C LEU A 121 -12.07 -8.40 -15.46
N ASP A 122 -12.34 -7.70 -16.56
CA ASP A 122 -13.18 -8.22 -17.65
C ASP A 122 -12.65 -9.55 -18.21
N THR A 123 -11.35 -9.78 -18.07
CA THR A 123 -10.68 -11.00 -18.52
C THR A 123 -10.91 -12.18 -17.59
N GLY A 124 -11.53 -11.98 -16.42
CA GLY A 124 -11.69 -13.00 -15.39
C GLY A 124 -10.50 -13.16 -14.45
N VAL A 125 -9.45 -12.36 -14.64
CA VAL A 125 -8.29 -12.35 -13.75
C VAL A 125 -8.63 -11.54 -12.49
N PRO A 126 -8.15 -11.93 -11.29
CA PRO A 126 -8.38 -11.13 -10.10
C PRO A 126 -7.90 -9.68 -10.28
N ARG A 127 -8.79 -8.74 -9.97
CA ARG A 127 -8.45 -7.31 -10.07
C ARG A 127 -7.35 -6.92 -9.10
N TYR A 128 -7.32 -7.54 -7.93
CA TYR A 128 -6.39 -7.18 -6.86
C TYR A 128 -5.31 -8.24 -6.68
N TYR A 129 -4.10 -7.79 -6.39
CA TYR A 129 -3.01 -8.66 -5.97
C TYR A 129 -3.21 -9.20 -4.55
N ASN A 130 -4.12 -8.58 -3.78
CA ASN A 130 -4.40 -8.99 -2.41
C ASN A 130 -4.91 -10.43 -2.36
N SER A 131 -4.27 -11.29 -1.58
CA SER A 131 -4.61 -12.70 -1.45
C SER A 131 -5.43 -13.02 -0.21
N ASN A 132 -5.43 -12.08 0.76
CA ASN A 132 -6.14 -12.29 2.02
C ASN A 132 -6.46 -10.96 2.69
N ILE A 133 -7.35 -11.04 3.70
CA ILE A 133 -7.63 -9.95 4.62
C ILE A 133 -7.36 -10.47 6.02
N LEU A 134 -6.45 -9.80 6.75
CA LEU A 134 -6.08 -10.13 8.14
C LEU A 134 -5.54 -11.55 8.34
N SER A 135 -4.99 -12.18 7.30
CA SER A 135 -4.58 -13.59 7.35
C SER A 135 -5.69 -14.50 7.89
N ARG A 136 -6.92 -14.11 7.69
CA ARG A 136 -8.12 -14.84 8.14
C ARG A 136 -9.02 -15.20 6.96
N TYR A 137 -9.21 -14.28 6.04
CA TYR A 137 -10.04 -14.47 4.85
C TYR A 137 -9.13 -14.55 3.65
N TYR A 138 -9.19 -15.64 2.87
CA TYR A 138 -8.29 -15.89 1.74
C TYR A 138 -9.06 -15.97 0.45
N ARG A 139 -8.53 -15.33 -0.61
CA ARG A 139 -9.14 -15.33 -1.94
C ARG A 139 -9.44 -16.73 -2.44
N LYS A 140 -8.56 -17.70 -2.19
CA LYS A 140 -8.75 -19.09 -2.62
C LYS A 140 -10.04 -19.72 -2.10
N ASP A 141 -10.61 -19.20 -1.01
CA ASP A 141 -11.82 -19.74 -0.40
C ASP A 141 -13.10 -19.15 -0.98
N TYR A 142 -13.02 -18.00 -1.64
CA TYR A 142 -14.18 -17.25 -2.14
C TYR A 142 -14.18 -17.04 -3.64
N TYR A 143 -13.00 -16.95 -4.24
CA TYR A 143 -12.85 -16.59 -5.65
C TYR A 143 -13.29 -17.73 -6.56
N GLY A 144 -14.20 -17.40 -7.50
CA GLY A 144 -14.67 -18.37 -8.47
C GLY A 144 -15.54 -19.48 -7.89
N LYS A 145 -16.06 -19.33 -6.68
CA LYS A 145 -16.91 -20.32 -6.03
C LYS A 145 -18.32 -19.80 -5.85
N ASP A 146 -19.28 -20.68 -6.11
CA ASP A 146 -20.67 -20.43 -5.78
C ASP A 146 -20.94 -20.91 -4.37
N ASP A 147 -21.72 -20.15 -3.64
CA ASP A 147 -22.14 -20.52 -2.29
C ASP A 147 -23.32 -21.49 -2.33
#